data_8cb2638457c36dfa7d575a62216d404d
#
_entry.id   8cb2638457c36dfa7d575a62216d404d
#
_cell.length_a   1.000
_cell.length_b   1.000
_cell.length_c   1.000
_cell.angle_alpha   90.00
_cell.angle_beta   90.00
_cell.angle_gamma   90.00
#
_symmetry.space_group_name_H-M   'P 1'
#
loop_
_entity.id
_entity.type
_entity.pdbx_description
1 polymer ?
#
loop_
_entity_poly.entity_id
_entity_poly.type
_entity_poly.pdbx_seq_one_letter_code
_entity_poly.pdbx_strand_id
1 'polypeptide(L)'
;AERWRLYENFQDSACFFDIETTGLDQHHDRVTTVSFHQDGETDTLVAGEDLTADALREQFAPADVVVTFNGKRFDVPFLETSFDLDIDLPHLDLMYTCKKLGLSGGLKQVEQDVGIERDRPDISGRDAVRLWHEYEAGSRDALDTLVSYNREDTVNLKRLLDTVTSDLHEQVFERAVRGDV
;
A
#
# COMPACT_ATOMS: atom_id res chain seq x y z
N ALA A 1 -16.30 -8.81 10.10
CA ALA A 1 -15.28 -8.80 11.15
C ALA A 1 -14.52 -7.47 11.13
N GLU A 2 -14.23 -6.92 12.31
CA GLU A 2 -13.67 -5.58 12.48
C GLU A 2 -12.13 -5.66 12.54
N ARG A 3 -11.51 -6.08 11.42
CA ARG A 3 -10.05 -6.27 11.35
C ARG A 3 -9.24 -4.98 11.55
N TRP A 4 -9.84 -3.80 11.34
CA TRP A 4 -9.21 -2.52 11.60
C TRP A 4 -8.82 -2.34 13.09
N ARG A 5 -9.51 -3.01 14.01
CA ARG A 5 -9.16 -3.00 15.45
C ARG A 5 -7.85 -3.73 15.76
N LEU A 6 -7.40 -4.62 14.88
CA LEU A 6 -6.09 -5.28 15.04
C LEU A 6 -4.96 -4.25 14.95
N TYR A 7 -5.12 -3.21 14.15
CA TYR A 7 -4.10 -2.19 13.97
C TYR A 7 -3.71 -1.51 15.28
N GLU A 8 -4.65 -1.25 16.19
CA GLU A 8 -4.35 -0.61 17.49
C GLU A 8 -3.37 -1.41 18.36
N ASN A 9 -3.36 -2.73 18.18
CA ASN A 9 -2.48 -3.62 18.92
C ASN A 9 -1.13 -3.86 18.22
N PHE A 10 -1.01 -3.52 16.93
CA PHE A 10 0.14 -3.83 16.07
C PHE A 10 0.67 -2.60 15.33
N GLN A 11 0.43 -1.38 15.84
CA GLN A 11 0.87 -0.15 15.17
C GLN A 11 2.37 -0.10 14.95
N ASP A 12 3.15 -0.56 15.95
CA ASP A 12 4.61 -0.51 15.93
C ASP A 12 5.23 -1.63 15.06
N SER A 13 4.44 -2.64 14.67
CA SER A 13 4.88 -3.76 13.83
C SER A 13 4.07 -3.91 12.54
N ALA A 14 3.36 -2.86 12.14
CA ALA A 14 2.62 -2.82 10.88
C ALA A 14 3.56 -2.49 9.72
N CYS A 15 3.54 -3.34 8.71
CA CYS A 15 4.21 -3.12 7.43
C CYS A 15 3.20 -2.60 6.41
N PHE A 16 3.32 -1.35 6.02
CA PHE A 16 2.60 -0.77 4.90
C PHE A 16 3.41 -1.02 3.63
N PHE A 17 2.79 -1.53 2.59
CA PHE A 17 3.49 -1.71 1.33
C PHE A 17 2.59 -1.51 0.12
N ASP A 18 3.20 -1.15 -0.99
CA ASP A 18 2.58 -0.94 -2.28
C ASP A 18 3.55 -1.31 -3.40
N ILE A 19 3.05 -1.81 -4.53
CA ILE A 19 3.88 -2.22 -5.66
C ILE A 19 3.54 -1.42 -6.91
N GLU A 20 4.56 -1.22 -7.75
CA GLU A 20 4.38 -0.82 -9.14
C GLU A 20 4.76 -1.95 -10.08
N THR A 21 4.08 -2.01 -11.22
CA THR A 21 4.20 -3.12 -12.17
C THR A 21 4.22 -2.61 -13.62
N THR A 22 4.65 -3.45 -14.54
CA THR A 22 4.58 -3.14 -15.98
C THR A 22 3.17 -3.25 -16.56
N GLY A 23 2.23 -3.83 -15.80
CA GLY A 23 0.83 -4.00 -16.19
C GLY A 23 0.04 -4.73 -15.12
N LEU A 24 -1.12 -5.28 -15.46
CA LEU A 24 -2.09 -5.80 -14.48
C LEU A 24 -2.12 -7.33 -14.37
N ASP A 25 -1.38 -8.04 -15.20
CA ASP A 25 -1.41 -9.50 -15.27
C ASP A 25 -0.18 -10.10 -14.57
N GLN A 26 -0.37 -10.68 -13.39
CA GLN A 26 0.68 -11.27 -12.56
C GLN A 26 1.47 -12.42 -13.24
N HIS A 27 0.99 -12.99 -14.35
CA HIS A 27 1.66 -14.05 -15.09
C HIS A 27 2.45 -13.55 -16.30
N HIS A 28 2.18 -12.32 -16.78
CA HIS A 28 2.78 -11.74 -17.97
C HIS A 28 3.54 -10.44 -17.69
N ASP A 29 3.13 -9.71 -16.66
CA ASP A 29 3.74 -8.45 -16.25
C ASP A 29 4.74 -8.66 -15.11
N ARG A 30 5.56 -7.66 -14.83
CA ARG A 30 6.63 -7.72 -13.82
C ARG A 30 6.42 -6.65 -12.75
N VAL A 31 6.81 -6.97 -11.52
CA VAL A 31 6.97 -5.98 -10.46
C VAL A 31 8.18 -5.12 -10.79
N THR A 32 8.03 -3.81 -10.70
CA THR A 32 9.08 -2.82 -11.00
C THR A 32 9.68 -2.22 -9.74
N THR A 33 8.84 -1.79 -8.81
CA THR A 33 9.23 -1.32 -7.48
C THR A 33 8.30 -1.86 -6.41
N VAL A 34 8.82 -2.02 -5.20
CA VAL A 34 8.05 -2.32 -3.99
C VAL A 34 8.49 -1.36 -2.91
N SER A 35 7.60 -0.52 -2.42
CA SER A 35 7.86 0.37 -1.30
C SER A 35 7.25 -0.17 -0.01
N PHE A 36 8.01 -0.02 1.06
CA PHE A 36 7.65 -0.41 2.42
C PHE A 36 7.73 0.79 3.36
N HIS A 37 6.78 0.91 4.26
CA HIS A 37 6.84 1.87 5.35
C HIS A 37 6.58 1.16 6.68
N GLN A 38 7.59 1.16 7.56
CA GLN A 38 7.56 0.50 8.86
C GLN A 38 8.35 1.33 9.86
N ASP A 39 7.89 1.41 11.09
CA ASP A 39 8.59 2.12 12.18
C ASP A 39 9.06 3.54 11.81
N GLY A 40 8.28 4.24 11.00
CA GLY A 40 8.59 5.60 10.55
C GLY A 40 9.61 5.70 9.40
N GLU A 41 10.19 4.60 8.98
CA GLU A 41 11.13 4.55 7.85
C GLU A 41 10.43 4.05 6.57
N THR A 42 10.91 4.54 5.43
CA THR A 42 10.39 4.13 4.12
C THR A 42 11.52 3.65 3.24
N ASP A 43 11.43 2.42 2.80
CA ASP A 43 12.39 1.79 1.90
C ASP A 43 11.72 1.37 0.60
N THR A 44 12.50 1.26 -0.49
CA THR A 44 11.98 0.87 -1.80
C THR A 44 12.96 -0.04 -2.50
N LEU A 45 12.50 -1.24 -2.85
CA LEU A 45 13.25 -2.20 -3.66
C LEU A 45 12.92 -2.01 -5.13
N VAL A 46 13.93 -2.10 -6.01
CA VAL A 46 13.85 -1.82 -7.44
C VAL A 46 14.26 -3.05 -8.25
N ALA A 47 13.45 -3.43 -9.24
CA ALA A 47 13.76 -4.55 -10.14
C ALA A 47 15.06 -4.31 -10.90
N GLY A 48 15.92 -5.34 -10.92
CA GLY A 48 17.24 -5.26 -11.54
C GLY A 48 18.33 -4.60 -10.69
N GLU A 49 17.99 -4.03 -9.53
CA GLU A 49 18.93 -3.49 -8.55
C GLU A 49 18.95 -4.40 -7.29
N ASP A 50 17.95 -4.33 -6.45
CA ASP A 50 17.89 -4.99 -5.13
C ASP A 50 16.58 -5.76 -4.85
N LEU A 51 15.59 -5.66 -5.73
CA LEU A 51 14.32 -6.39 -5.57
C LEU A 51 14.53 -7.90 -5.81
N THR A 52 14.64 -8.65 -4.73
CA THR A 52 14.79 -10.11 -4.72
C THR A 52 13.84 -10.76 -3.73
N ALA A 53 13.61 -12.07 -3.87
CA ALA A 53 12.79 -12.82 -2.91
C ALA A 53 13.34 -12.73 -1.48
N ASP A 54 14.66 -12.74 -1.30
CA ASP A 54 15.28 -12.64 0.03
C ASP A 54 15.12 -11.25 0.61
N ALA A 55 15.32 -10.19 -0.18
CA ALA A 55 15.08 -8.82 0.27
C ALA A 55 13.62 -8.60 0.67
N LEU A 56 12.65 -9.16 -0.08
CA LEU A 56 11.24 -9.11 0.28
C LEU A 56 10.98 -9.84 1.61
N ARG A 57 11.56 -11.04 1.83
CA ARG A 57 11.42 -11.75 3.10
C ARG A 57 12.00 -10.96 4.28
N GLU A 58 13.14 -10.29 4.08
CA GLU A 58 13.77 -9.42 5.09
C GLU A 58 12.85 -8.24 5.45
N GLN A 59 12.20 -7.62 4.46
CA GLN A 59 11.26 -6.52 4.68
C GLN A 59 10.00 -6.97 5.45
N PHE A 60 9.47 -8.15 5.18
CA PHE A 60 8.29 -8.67 5.87
C PHE A 60 8.61 -9.29 7.25
N ALA A 61 9.85 -9.71 7.51
CA ALA A 61 10.23 -10.44 8.71
C ALA A 61 9.90 -9.74 10.06
N PRO A 62 10.03 -8.41 10.22
CA PRO A 62 9.68 -7.74 11.46
C PRO A 62 8.17 -7.48 11.64
N ALA A 63 7.36 -7.73 10.61
CA ALA A 63 5.96 -7.35 10.61
C ALA A 63 5.05 -8.40 11.28
N ASP A 64 4.12 -7.94 12.11
CA ASP A 64 3.01 -8.75 12.62
C ASP A 64 1.72 -8.60 11.79
N VAL A 65 1.63 -7.54 10.99
CA VAL A 65 0.50 -7.27 10.10
C VAL A 65 0.95 -6.51 8.85
N VAL A 66 0.41 -6.87 7.71
CA VAL A 66 0.60 -6.10 6.48
C VAL A 66 -0.61 -5.24 6.17
N VAL A 67 -0.36 -4.04 5.65
CA VAL A 67 -1.38 -3.06 5.30
C VAL A 67 -1.19 -2.61 3.86
N THR A 68 -2.26 -2.70 3.06
CA THR A 68 -2.27 -2.30 1.65
C THR A 68 -3.57 -1.60 1.27
N PHE A 69 -3.68 -1.14 0.03
CA PHE A 69 -4.95 -0.73 -0.57
C PHE A 69 -5.25 -1.60 -1.81
N ASN A 70 -6.27 -2.45 -1.73
CA ASN A 70 -6.61 -3.47 -2.74
C ASN A 70 -5.54 -4.59 -2.91
N GLY A 71 -4.57 -4.67 -2.02
CA GLY A 71 -3.43 -5.57 -2.14
C GLY A 71 -3.77 -7.05 -2.00
N LYS A 72 -4.92 -7.40 -1.40
CA LYS A 72 -5.39 -8.79 -1.38
C LYS A 72 -5.68 -9.35 -2.76
N ARG A 73 -6.00 -8.48 -3.72
CA ARG A 73 -6.33 -8.87 -5.09
C ARG A 73 -5.23 -8.58 -6.07
N PHE A 74 -4.30 -7.71 -5.71
CA PHE A 74 -3.27 -7.25 -6.62
C PHE A 74 -1.87 -7.46 -6.05
N ASP A 75 -1.44 -6.71 -5.07
CA ASP A 75 -0.05 -6.68 -4.60
C ASP A 75 0.44 -8.04 -4.10
N VAL A 76 -0.31 -8.67 -3.19
CA VAL A 76 0.08 -9.96 -2.60
C VAL A 76 0.18 -11.06 -3.66
N PRO A 77 -0.88 -11.35 -4.47
CA PRO A 77 -0.78 -12.36 -5.51
C PRO A 77 0.32 -12.09 -6.55
N PHE A 78 0.60 -10.81 -6.84
CA PHE A 78 1.65 -10.42 -7.75
C PHE A 78 3.04 -10.74 -7.20
N LEU A 79 3.30 -10.39 -5.93
CA LEU A 79 4.57 -10.72 -5.26
C LEU A 79 4.76 -12.22 -5.09
N GLU A 80 3.74 -12.93 -4.62
CA GLU A 80 3.79 -14.39 -4.41
C GLU A 80 4.09 -15.13 -5.73
N THR A 81 3.43 -14.74 -6.83
CA THR A 81 3.65 -15.33 -8.14
C THR A 81 5.02 -14.99 -8.71
N SER A 82 5.45 -13.74 -8.59
CA SER A 82 6.71 -13.25 -9.20
C SER A 82 7.97 -13.75 -8.51
N PHE A 83 7.90 -13.99 -7.20
CA PHE A 83 9.09 -14.29 -6.37
C PHE A 83 9.04 -15.66 -5.69
N ASP A 84 8.02 -16.49 -5.97
CA ASP A 84 7.81 -17.79 -5.32
C ASP A 84 7.93 -17.68 -3.79
N LEU A 85 7.14 -16.80 -3.21
CA LEU A 85 7.07 -16.57 -1.78
C LEU A 85 5.63 -16.65 -1.28
N ASP A 86 5.46 -16.87 0.02
CA ASP A 86 4.17 -16.88 0.70
C ASP A 86 4.16 -15.78 1.76
N ILE A 87 3.19 -14.87 1.67
CA ILE A 87 3.00 -13.77 2.63
C ILE A 87 1.93 -14.19 3.64
N ASP A 88 2.29 -15.12 4.54
CA ASP A 88 1.39 -15.63 5.59
C ASP A 88 1.37 -14.68 6.81
N LEU A 89 0.91 -13.44 6.58
CA LEU A 89 0.73 -12.43 7.61
C LEU A 89 -0.73 -11.98 7.70
N PRO A 90 -1.23 -11.63 8.89
CA PRO A 90 -2.49 -10.92 9.02
C PRO A 90 -2.52 -9.73 8.08
N HIS A 91 -3.58 -9.60 7.26
CA HIS A 91 -3.63 -8.59 6.21
C HIS A 91 -4.82 -7.65 6.41
N LEU A 92 -4.53 -6.38 6.60
CA LEU A 92 -5.49 -5.28 6.61
C LEU A 92 -5.48 -4.57 5.25
N ASP A 93 -6.48 -4.85 4.43
CA ASP A 93 -6.66 -4.16 3.15
C ASP A 93 -7.60 -2.96 3.33
N LEU A 94 -7.07 -1.77 3.17
CA LEU A 94 -7.75 -0.50 3.44
C LEU A 94 -8.94 -0.24 2.52
N MET A 95 -8.95 -0.78 1.31
CA MET A 95 -10.11 -0.65 0.43
C MET A 95 -11.40 -1.17 1.11
N TYR A 96 -11.31 -2.28 1.86
CA TYR A 96 -12.47 -2.82 2.58
C TYR A 96 -12.80 -2.03 3.85
N THR A 97 -11.80 -1.43 4.48
CA THR A 97 -12.00 -0.56 5.65
C THR A 97 -12.68 0.74 5.24
N CYS A 98 -12.20 1.38 4.17
CA CYS A 98 -12.78 2.60 3.60
C CYS A 98 -14.24 2.41 3.15
N LYS A 99 -14.57 1.26 2.56
CA LYS A 99 -15.95 0.94 2.17
C LYS A 99 -16.94 0.94 3.34
N LYS A 100 -16.51 0.65 4.57
CA LYS A 100 -17.38 0.72 5.76
C LYS A 100 -17.77 2.16 6.11
N LEU A 101 -16.94 3.13 5.74
CA LEU A 101 -17.21 4.56 5.87
C LEU A 101 -17.95 5.14 4.66
N GLY A 102 -18.31 4.31 3.67
CA GLY A 102 -18.93 4.77 2.42
C GLY A 102 -17.94 5.36 1.40
N LEU A 103 -16.64 5.29 1.68
CA LEU A 103 -15.60 5.74 0.76
C LEU A 103 -15.40 4.68 -0.35
N SER A 104 -15.24 5.12 -1.59
CA SER A 104 -15.11 4.24 -2.76
C SER A 104 -14.20 4.85 -3.83
N GLY A 105 -13.67 3.98 -4.71
CA GLY A 105 -12.72 4.38 -5.74
C GLY A 105 -11.33 3.81 -5.50
N GLY A 106 -10.34 4.31 -6.22
CA GLY A 106 -8.93 4.01 -6.03
C GLY A 106 -8.33 4.79 -4.85
N LEU A 107 -7.08 4.45 -4.48
CA LEU A 107 -6.37 5.08 -3.36
C LEU A 107 -6.42 6.62 -3.44
N LYS A 108 -6.06 7.20 -4.58
CA LYS A 108 -6.07 8.67 -4.79
C LYS A 108 -7.43 9.33 -4.57
N GLN A 109 -8.50 8.68 -5.00
CA GLN A 109 -9.85 9.21 -4.78
C GLN A 109 -10.19 9.21 -3.31
N VAL A 110 -9.90 8.11 -2.63
CA VAL A 110 -10.18 7.99 -1.19
C VAL A 110 -9.33 8.97 -0.38
N GLU A 111 -8.05 9.15 -0.72
CA GLU A 111 -7.18 10.16 -0.10
C GLU A 111 -7.76 11.57 -0.24
N GLN A 112 -8.19 11.91 -1.44
CA GLN A 112 -8.82 13.21 -1.72
C GLN A 112 -10.10 13.40 -0.91
N ASP A 113 -10.94 12.35 -0.82
CA ASP A 113 -12.22 12.39 -0.07
C ASP A 113 -12.00 12.62 1.44
N VAL A 114 -10.86 12.15 1.99
CA VAL A 114 -10.50 12.35 3.41
C VAL A 114 -9.51 13.49 3.65
N GLY A 115 -9.14 14.25 2.62
CA GLY A 115 -8.29 15.44 2.73
C GLY A 115 -6.79 15.16 2.83
N ILE A 116 -6.32 14.01 2.36
CA ILE A 116 -4.88 13.70 2.24
C ILE A 116 -4.37 14.32 0.94
N GLU A 117 -3.46 15.27 1.06
CA GLU A 117 -2.81 15.92 -0.08
C GLU A 117 -1.61 15.09 -0.57
N ARG A 118 -1.33 15.19 -1.88
CA ARG A 118 -0.21 14.55 -2.56
C ARG A 118 0.77 15.59 -3.11
N ASP A 119 2.05 15.27 -3.05
CA ASP A 119 3.09 16.06 -3.69
C ASP A 119 3.03 15.92 -5.22
N ARG A 120 2.65 14.72 -5.72
CA ARG A 120 2.56 14.41 -7.15
C ARG A 120 1.17 13.88 -7.55
N PRO A 121 0.12 14.73 -7.46
CA PRO A 121 -1.24 14.34 -7.82
C PRO A 121 -1.41 14.04 -9.32
N ASP A 122 -0.50 14.53 -10.16
CA ASP A 122 -0.46 14.40 -11.61
C ASP A 122 -0.04 13.01 -12.10
N ILE A 123 0.70 12.23 -11.29
CA ILE A 123 1.18 10.89 -11.68
C ILE A 123 0.09 9.85 -11.43
N SER A 124 -0.11 8.96 -12.37
CA SER A 124 -1.05 7.82 -12.30
C SER A 124 -0.32 6.49 -12.49
N GLY A 125 -0.98 5.36 -12.23
CA GLY A 125 -0.40 4.04 -12.52
C GLY A 125 0.02 3.83 -13.97
N ARG A 126 -0.63 4.52 -14.95
CA ARG A 126 -0.18 4.51 -16.34
C ARG A 126 1.12 5.27 -16.53
N ASP A 127 1.30 6.36 -15.79
CA ASP A 127 2.55 7.12 -15.80
C ASP A 127 3.66 6.32 -15.13
N ALA A 128 3.37 5.54 -14.09
CA ALA A 128 4.33 4.63 -13.47
C ALA A 128 4.89 3.62 -14.50
N VAL A 129 4.03 3.00 -15.31
CA VAL A 129 4.48 2.11 -16.40
C VAL A 129 5.34 2.85 -17.43
N ARG A 130 4.98 4.08 -17.82
CA ARG A 130 5.77 4.91 -18.74
C ARG A 130 7.12 5.28 -18.14
N LEU A 131 7.16 5.69 -16.87
CA LEU A 131 8.40 6.04 -16.17
C LEU A 131 9.35 4.83 -16.08
N TRP A 132 8.81 3.64 -15.86
CA TRP A 132 9.61 2.42 -15.87
C TRP A 132 10.29 2.20 -17.24
N HIS A 133 9.55 2.32 -18.34
CA HIS A 133 10.12 2.19 -19.68
C HIS A 133 11.15 3.28 -20.02
N GLU A 134 10.95 4.51 -19.55
CA GLU A 134 11.94 5.58 -19.67
C GLU A 134 13.22 5.26 -18.89
N TYR A 135 13.10 4.65 -17.70
CA TYR A 135 14.24 4.14 -16.94
C TYR A 135 14.98 3.03 -17.70
N GLU A 136 14.27 2.03 -18.22
CA GLU A 136 14.88 0.97 -19.05
C GLU A 136 15.56 1.53 -20.29
N ALA A 137 15.13 2.67 -20.81
CA ALA A 137 15.77 3.40 -21.90
C ALA A 137 16.96 4.29 -21.46
N GLY A 138 17.29 4.31 -20.16
CA GLY A 138 18.46 4.98 -19.61
C GLY A 138 18.18 6.27 -18.81
N SER A 139 16.93 6.62 -18.54
CA SER A 139 16.58 7.80 -17.74
C SER A 139 16.57 7.48 -16.24
N ARG A 140 17.62 7.88 -15.51
CA ARG A 140 17.62 7.73 -14.04
C ARG A 140 16.57 8.60 -13.35
N ASP A 141 16.34 9.81 -13.86
CA ASP A 141 15.33 10.74 -13.33
C ASP A 141 13.92 10.14 -13.38
N ALA A 142 13.64 9.29 -14.37
CA ALA A 142 12.36 8.58 -14.46
C ALA A 142 12.20 7.57 -13.32
N LEU A 143 13.28 6.83 -12.98
CA LEU A 143 13.25 5.93 -11.82
C LEU A 143 13.07 6.69 -10.52
N ASP A 144 13.81 7.79 -10.32
CA ASP A 144 13.69 8.61 -9.10
C ASP A 144 12.26 9.14 -8.92
N THR A 145 11.61 9.49 -10.03
CA THR A 145 10.20 9.91 -10.04
C THR A 145 9.27 8.76 -9.69
N LEU A 146 9.47 7.58 -10.26
CA LEU A 146 8.68 6.37 -10.00
C LEU A 146 8.81 5.93 -8.53
N VAL A 147 10.03 5.89 -8.00
CA VAL A 147 10.31 5.56 -6.60
C VAL A 147 9.63 6.57 -5.67
N SER A 148 9.73 7.87 -5.94
CA SER A 148 9.06 8.90 -5.16
C SER A 148 7.54 8.73 -5.15
N TYR A 149 6.95 8.38 -6.29
CA TYR A 149 5.52 8.11 -6.42
C TYR A 149 5.09 6.89 -5.60
N ASN A 150 5.78 5.75 -5.75
CA ASN A 150 5.47 4.52 -5.01
C ASN A 150 5.65 4.71 -3.47
N ARG A 151 6.67 5.47 -3.05
CA ARG A 151 6.88 5.83 -1.64
C ARG A 151 5.75 6.69 -1.10
N GLU A 152 5.26 7.65 -1.88
CA GLU A 152 4.13 8.49 -1.49
C GLU A 152 2.87 7.65 -1.29
N ASP A 153 2.55 6.73 -2.23
CA ASP A 153 1.42 5.81 -2.10
C ASP A 153 1.53 5.02 -0.79
N THR A 154 2.69 4.46 -0.49
CA THR A 154 2.94 3.65 0.72
C THR A 154 2.82 4.45 2.02
N VAL A 155 3.42 5.64 2.11
CA VAL A 155 3.31 6.51 3.29
C VAL A 155 1.87 6.97 3.51
N ASN A 156 1.14 7.23 2.43
CA ASN A 156 -0.24 7.64 2.50
C ASN A 156 -1.17 6.53 2.98
N LEU A 157 -0.81 5.24 2.82
CA LEU A 157 -1.56 4.14 3.45
C LEU A 157 -1.63 4.29 4.97
N LYS A 158 -0.53 4.68 5.61
CA LYS A 158 -0.51 4.93 7.06
C LYS A 158 -1.41 6.11 7.43
N ARG A 159 -1.28 7.23 6.73
CA ARG A 159 -2.12 8.42 6.96
C ARG A 159 -3.61 8.09 6.79
N LEU A 160 -3.94 7.33 5.75
CA LEU A 160 -5.29 6.87 5.47
C LEU A 160 -5.82 5.96 6.59
N LEU A 161 -5.01 5.00 7.04
CA LEU A 161 -5.41 4.11 8.12
C LEU A 161 -5.68 4.87 9.42
N ASP A 162 -4.81 5.80 9.80
CA ASP A 162 -4.97 6.63 10.99
C ASP A 162 -6.29 7.44 10.93
N THR A 163 -6.59 8.02 9.76
CA THR A 163 -7.83 8.79 9.54
C THR A 163 -9.07 7.91 9.62
N VAL A 164 -9.12 6.81 8.86
CA VAL A 164 -10.32 5.95 8.80
C VAL A 164 -10.56 5.17 10.09
N THR A 165 -9.52 4.85 10.88
CA THR A 165 -9.67 4.27 12.20
C THR A 165 -10.28 5.24 13.19
N SER A 166 -9.85 6.51 13.19
CA SER A 166 -10.44 7.57 14.00
C SER A 166 -11.94 7.74 13.70
N ASP A 167 -12.31 7.84 12.43
CA ASP A 167 -13.70 8.00 12.00
C ASP A 167 -14.58 6.78 12.38
N LEU A 168 -14.02 5.57 12.27
CA LEU A 168 -14.73 4.36 12.69
C LEU A 168 -14.94 4.30 14.20
N HIS A 169 -13.97 4.76 14.99
CA HIS A 169 -14.12 4.87 16.45
C HIS A 169 -15.24 5.84 16.83
N GLU A 170 -15.26 7.02 16.21
CA GLU A 170 -16.32 8.00 16.46
C GLU A 170 -17.69 7.44 16.13
N GLN A 171 -17.86 6.78 14.98
CA GLN A 171 -19.12 6.15 14.60
C GLN A 171 -19.57 5.05 15.56
N VAL A 172 -18.64 4.22 16.05
CA VAL A 172 -18.95 3.16 17.02
C VAL A 172 -19.35 3.76 18.35
N PHE A 173 -18.63 4.79 18.82
CA PHE A 173 -18.95 5.50 20.06
C PHE A 173 -20.32 6.18 20.00
N GLU A 174 -20.62 6.89 18.91
CA GLU A 174 -21.93 7.54 18.73
C GLU A 174 -23.08 6.54 18.73
N ARG A 175 -22.95 5.37 18.07
CA ARG A 175 -23.97 4.30 18.09
C ARG A 175 -24.17 3.76 19.50
N ALA A 176 -23.07 3.52 20.23
CA ALA A 176 -23.15 3.03 21.62
C ALA A 176 -23.83 4.04 22.55
N VAL A 177 -23.57 5.35 22.38
CA VAL A 177 -24.19 6.41 23.17
C VAL A 177 -25.67 6.59 22.82
N ARG A 178 -26.06 6.39 21.55
CA ARG A 178 -27.47 6.47 21.11
C ARG A 178 -28.30 5.24 21.45
N GLY A 179 -27.68 4.15 21.91
CA GLY A 179 -28.36 2.90 22.25
C GLY A 179 -28.78 2.05 21.03
N ASP A 180 -28.20 2.30 19.88
CA ASP A 180 -28.45 1.59 18.62
C ASP A 180 -27.51 0.36 18.46
N VAL A 181 -27.39 -0.48 19.54
CA VAL A 181 -26.59 -1.71 19.55
C VAL A 181 -27.50 -2.93 19.43
#